data_b828481295cef53c5f133ae38b4ece05
#
_entry.id   b828481295cef53c5f133ae38b4ece05
#
_cell.length_a   1.000
_cell.length_b   1.000
_cell.length_c   1.000
_cell.angle_alpha   90.00
_cell.angle_beta   90.00
_cell.angle_gamma   90.00
#
_symmetry.space_group_name_H-M   'P 1'
#
loop_
_entity.id
_entity.type
_entity.pdbx_description
1 polymer ?
#
loop_
_entity_poly.entity_id
_entity_poly.type
_entity_poly.pdbx_seq_one_letter_code
_entity_poly.pdbx_strand_id
1 'polypeptide(L)'
;MANTDALVARASLRGVRHTPQKARRVVDLVRGLRADEALNVLKFAPQAPGIDVYTLLNSAIANAKQKNPAIRDASELWVVEALVDEGQTMKRFRPRAQGRGFRIMKRSSHITIAVSNDKSVSKSLSRAPQSTQTRNPKRSEKSPLAAKGASN
;
A
#
# COMPACT_ATOMS: atom_id res chain seq x y z
N MET A 1 -14.04 12.02 9.58
CA MET A 1 -12.86 12.71 9.00
C MET A 1 -11.71 12.48 9.98
N ALA A 2 -10.60 11.91 9.54
CA ALA A 2 -9.46 11.69 10.42
C ALA A 2 -8.86 13.05 10.78
N ASN A 3 -8.64 13.29 12.08
CA ASN A 3 -8.02 14.51 12.56
C ASN A 3 -6.60 14.62 12.00
N THR A 4 -6.44 15.44 10.99
CA THR A 4 -5.13 15.77 10.36
C THR A 4 -4.18 16.48 11.33
N ASP A 5 -4.72 17.07 12.39
CA ASP A 5 -3.95 17.84 13.38
C ASP A 5 -3.07 16.96 14.29
N ALA A 6 -3.33 15.65 14.36
CA ALA A 6 -2.50 14.71 15.12
C ALA A 6 -1.28 14.19 14.35
N LEU A 7 -1.15 14.50 13.05
CA LEU A 7 -0.01 14.12 12.24
C LEU A 7 1.10 15.17 12.36
N VAL A 8 2.25 14.78 12.90
CA VAL A 8 3.39 15.68 13.04
C VAL A 8 4.02 16.00 11.68
N ALA A 9 4.27 14.98 10.87
CA ALA A 9 4.87 15.17 9.55
C ALA A 9 4.46 14.11 8.55
N ARG A 10 4.56 14.46 7.28
CA ARG A 10 4.26 13.61 6.14
C ARG A 10 5.37 13.74 5.09
N ALA A 11 5.71 12.62 4.46
CA ALA A 11 6.55 12.58 3.27
C ALA A 11 5.87 11.76 2.17
N SER A 12 6.07 12.15 0.91
CA SER A 12 5.49 11.43 -0.24
C SER A 12 6.53 11.27 -1.34
N LEU A 13 6.60 10.07 -1.90
CA LEU A 13 7.45 9.72 -3.03
C LEU A 13 6.55 9.36 -4.21
N ARG A 14 6.68 10.09 -5.32
CA ARG A 14 5.81 9.93 -6.48
C ARG A 14 6.54 9.28 -7.65
N GLY A 15 5.81 8.45 -8.43
CA GLY A 15 6.31 7.90 -9.68
C GLY A 15 7.35 6.80 -9.53
N VAL A 16 7.39 6.12 -8.39
CA VAL A 16 8.33 5.02 -8.14
C VAL A 16 8.07 3.87 -9.12
N ARG A 17 9.12 3.31 -9.70
CA ARG A 17 9.04 2.25 -10.73
C ARG A 17 8.81 0.85 -10.13
N HIS A 18 8.08 0.76 -9.06
CA HIS A 18 7.63 -0.48 -8.46
C HIS A 18 6.12 -0.65 -8.62
N THR A 19 5.68 -1.89 -8.74
CA THR A 19 4.24 -2.16 -8.79
C THR A 19 3.64 -1.92 -7.40
N PRO A 20 2.42 -1.36 -7.31
CA PRO A 20 1.78 -1.07 -6.02
C PRO A 20 1.70 -2.26 -5.08
N GLN A 21 1.43 -3.46 -5.61
CA GLN A 21 1.36 -4.68 -4.82
C GLN A 21 2.69 -5.05 -4.14
N LYS A 22 3.84 -4.84 -4.83
CA LYS A 22 5.16 -5.10 -4.26
C LYS A 22 5.49 -4.06 -3.18
N ALA A 23 5.16 -2.79 -3.44
CA ALA A 23 5.36 -1.72 -2.47
C ALA A 23 4.49 -1.90 -1.22
N ARG A 24 3.21 -2.30 -1.37
CA ARG A 24 2.31 -2.56 -0.23
C ARG A 24 2.85 -3.60 0.72
N ARG A 25 3.45 -4.68 0.22
CA ARG A 25 4.04 -5.72 1.08
C ARG A 25 5.12 -5.18 2.01
N VAL A 26 5.93 -4.23 1.55
CA VAL A 26 6.97 -3.60 2.36
C VAL A 26 6.38 -2.58 3.32
N VAL A 27 5.45 -1.77 2.83
CA VAL A 27 4.78 -0.74 3.62
C VAL A 27 3.96 -1.34 4.76
N ASP A 28 3.34 -2.51 4.54
CA ASP A 28 2.56 -3.21 5.57
C ASP A 28 3.44 -3.73 6.72
N LEU A 29 4.74 -3.98 6.48
CA LEU A 29 5.67 -4.39 7.54
C LEU A 29 5.98 -3.26 8.54
N VAL A 30 5.89 -2.02 8.11
CA VAL A 30 6.28 -0.86 8.94
C VAL A 30 5.10 -0.10 9.51
N ARG A 31 3.89 -0.40 9.05
CA ARG A 31 2.68 0.28 9.54
C ARG A 31 2.44 0.01 11.01
N GLY A 32 2.31 1.07 11.81
CA GLY A 32 2.02 0.99 13.24
C GLY A 32 3.23 0.69 14.13
N LEU A 33 4.44 0.56 13.56
CA LEU A 33 5.68 0.42 14.31
C LEU A 33 6.23 1.77 14.75
N ARG A 34 7.16 1.76 15.70
CA ARG A 34 8.01 2.90 15.99
C ARG A 34 8.92 3.20 14.81
N ALA A 35 9.28 4.44 14.61
CA ALA A 35 10.05 4.81 13.43
C ALA A 35 11.47 4.23 13.43
N ASP A 36 12.10 4.06 14.59
CA ASP A 36 13.40 3.40 14.74
C ASP A 36 13.33 1.90 14.43
N GLU A 37 12.31 1.19 14.94
CA GLU A 37 12.05 -0.21 14.62
C GLU A 37 11.76 -0.39 13.13
N ALA A 38 10.94 0.49 12.56
CA ALA A 38 10.61 0.48 11.14
C ALA A 38 11.85 0.67 10.25
N LEU A 39 12.79 1.57 10.62
CA LEU A 39 14.06 1.73 9.92
C LEU A 39 14.90 0.46 9.96
N ASN A 40 14.96 -0.21 11.11
CA ASN A 40 15.71 -1.46 11.27
C ASN A 40 15.09 -2.58 10.40
N VAL A 41 13.77 -2.73 10.42
CA VAL A 41 13.06 -3.72 9.57
C VAL A 41 13.33 -3.46 8.09
N LEU A 42 13.27 -2.20 7.64
CA LEU A 42 13.50 -1.84 6.25
C LEU A 42 14.94 -2.04 5.79
N LYS A 43 15.92 -1.83 6.67
CA LYS A 43 17.34 -2.02 6.38
C LYS A 43 17.67 -3.46 6.01
N PHE A 44 16.96 -4.43 6.61
CA PHE A 44 17.15 -5.85 6.35
C PHE A 44 16.10 -6.44 5.40
N ALA A 45 15.18 -5.63 4.87
CA ALA A 45 14.17 -6.08 3.93
C ALA A 45 14.79 -6.44 2.57
N PRO A 46 14.66 -7.69 2.08
CA PRO A 46 15.25 -8.10 0.81
C PRO A 46 14.50 -7.56 -0.42
N GLN A 47 13.34 -6.95 -0.23
CA GLN A 47 12.50 -6.45 -1.30
C GLN A 47 13.03 -5.14 -1.87
N ALA A 48 13.10 -5.02 -3.20
CA ALA A 48 13.58 -3.82 -3.89
C ALA A 48 12.89 -2.49 -3.46
N PRO A 49 11.57 -2.42 -3.19
CA PRO A 49 10.95 -1.21 -2.67
C PRO A 49 11.39 -0.81 -1.24
N GLY A 50 12.10 -1.69 -0.52
CA GLY A 50 12.57 -1.43 0.86
C GLY A 50 13.45 -0.19 0.95
N ILE A 51 14.36 -0.01 -0.01
CA ILE A 51 15.28 1.15 -0.06
C ILE A 51 14.52 2.46 -0.23
N ASP A 52 13.53 2.47 -1.13
CA ASP A 52 12.72 3.67 -1.39
C ASP A 52 11.88 4.05 -0.16
N VAL A 53 11.28 3.05 0.49
CA VAL A 53 10.49 3.24 1.71
C VAL A 53 11.38 3.69 2.88
N TYR A 54 12.59 3.15 3.00
CA TYR A 54 13.58 3.55 4.00
C TYR A 54 13.96 5.03 3.86
N THR A 55 14.30 5.45 2.63
CA THR A 55 14.65 6.84 2.35
C THR A 55 13.48 7.79 2.61
N LEU A 56 12.27 7.37 2.23
CA LEU A 56 11.06 8.14 2.48
C LEU A 56 10.75 8.29 3.97
N LEU A 57 10.93 7.23 4.75
CA LEU A 57 10.74 7.27 6.21
C LEU A 57 11.75 8.20 6.88
N ASN A 58 13.01 8.16 6.48
CA ASN A 58 14.03 9.10 6.97
C ASN A 58 13.65 10.55 6.65
N SER A 59 13.11 10.82 5.46
CA SER A 59 12.62 12.15 5.10
C SER A 59 11.43 12.56 5.98
N ALA A 60 10.50 11.65 6.28
CA ALA A 60 9.38 11.92 7.17
C ALA A 60 9.84 12.27 8.60
N ILE A 61 10.83 11.54 9.12
CA ILE A 61 11.43 11.78 10.44
C ILE A 61 12.13 13.14 10.47
N ALA A 62 12.91 13.49 9.44
CA ALA A 62 13.57 14.80 9.33
C ALA A 62 12.54 15.93 9.29
N ASN A 63 11.46 15.78 8.52
CA ASN A 63 10.37 16.74 8.49
C ASN A 63 9.67 16.89 9.85
N ALA A 64 9.54 15.79 10.60
CA ALA A 64 8.96 15.83 11.95
C ALA A 64 9.84 16.61 12.93
N LYS A 65 11.14 16.36 12.93
CA LYS A 65 12.11 17.09 13.76
C LYS A 65 12.15 18.59 13.45
N GLN A 66 12.01 18.93 12.17
CA GLN A 66 11.99 20.34 11.76
C GLN A 66 10.71 21.06 12.22
N LYS A 67 9.56 20.38 12.14
CA LYS A 67 8.28 20.96 12.56
C LYS A 67 8.14 21.05 14.08
N ASN A 68 8.66 20.08 14.78
CA ASN A 68 8.56 19.99 16.23
C ASN A 68 9.95 19.74 16.85
N PRO A 69 10.66 20.80 17.27
CA PRO A 69 12.01 20.68 17.83
C PRO A 69 12.08 19.89 19.15
N ALA A 70 10.94 19.65 19.80
CA ALA A 70 10.89 18.83 21.01
C ALA A 70 11.21 17.35 20.72
N ILE A 71 11.02 16.90 19.48
CA ILE A 71 11.28 15.52 19.04
C ILE A 71 12.78 15.40 18.73
N ARG A 72 13.51 14.71 19.60
CA ARG A 72 14.96 14.48 19.42
C ARG A 72 15.24 13.20 18.64
N ASP A 73 14.54 12.12 18.96
CA ASP A 73 14.82 10.79 18.46
C ASP A 73 13.69 10.20 17.60
N ALA A 74 14.06 9.29 16.69
CA ALA A 74 13.10 8.57 15.90
C ALA A 74 12.22 7.61 16.74
N SER A 75 12.71 7.20 17.91
CA SER A 75 11.99 6.34 18.86
C SER A 75 10.73 6.96 19.44
N GLU A 76 10.62 8.29 19.43
CA GLU A 76 9.44 9.03 19.89
C GLU A 76 8.32 9.07 18.84
N LEU A 77 8.64 8.69 17.60
CA LEU A 77 7.72 8.75 16.47
C LEU A 77 7.14 7.38 16.15
N TRP A 78 5.87 7.37 15.73
CA TRP A 78 5.15 6.21 15.24
C TRP A 78 4.78 6.39 13.78
N VAL A 79 4.88 5.33 13.00
CA VAL A 79 4.36 5.29 11.63
C VAL A 79 2.86 5.10 11.70
N VAL A 80 2.13 6.19 11.54
CA VAL A 80 0.67 6.22 11.69
C VAL A 80 -0.03 5.88 10.40
N GLU A 81 0.41 6.46 9.32
CA GLU A 81 -0.17 6.26 8.01
C GLU A 81 0.93 5.84 7.03
N ALA A 82 0.67 4.78 6.29
CA ALA A 82 1.55 4.31 5.25
C ALA A 82 0.68 3.81 4.07
N LEU A 83 0.59 4.63 3.03
CA LEU A 83 -0.27 4.42 1.87
C LEU A 83 0.55 4.16 0.61
N VAL A 84 -0.02 3.34 -0.28
CA VAL A 84 0.54 3.08 -1.60
C VAL A 84 -0.58 3.18 -2.62
N ASP A 85 -0.48 4.21 -3.45
CA ASP A 85 -1.42 4.49 -4.53
C ASP A 85 -0.88 4.04 -5.88
N GLU A 86 -1.77 3.76 -6.81
CA GLU A 86 -1.39 3.43 -8.17
C GLU A 86 -0.99 4.69 -8.94
N GLY A 87 0.19 4.62 -9.57
CA GLY A 87 0.68 5.66 -10.44
C GLY A 87 0.43 5.36 -11.92
N GLN A 88 0.97 6.21 -12.77
CA GLN A 88 0.85 6.08 -14.21
C GLN A 88 1.40 4.74 -14.71
N THR A 89 0.64 4.04 -15.54
CA THR A 89 1.06 2.80 -16.19
C THR A 89 1.50 3.09 -17.63
N MET A 90 2.78 2.88 -17.91
CA MET A 90 3.32 3.00 -19.26
C MET A 90 3.11 1.70 -20.02
N LYS A 91 2.47 1.76 -21.16
CA LYS A 91 2.26 0.62 -22.06
C LYS A 91 3.47 0.48 -22.98
N ARG A 92 3.98 -0.75 -23.14
CA ARG A 92 5.04 -1.11 -24.08
C ARG A 92 4.54 -2.25 -24.95
N PHE A 93 5.07 -2.34 -26.15
CA PHE A 93 4.73 -3.38 -27.11
C PHE A 93 5.89 -4.37 -27.20
N ARG A 94 5.58 -5.66 -27.27
CA ARG A 94 6.54 -6.73 -27.51
C ARG A 94 6.06 -7.58 -28.68
N PRO A 95 6.76 -7.57 -29.82
CA PRO A 95 6.43 -8.44 -30.95
C PRO A 95 6.67 -9.91 -30.59
N ARG A 96 5.84 -10.78 -31.16
CA ARG A 96 5.91 -12.24 -31.04
C ARG A 96 5.81 -12.88 -32.42
N ALA A 97 6.02 -14.20 -32.48
CA ALA A 97 5.89 -14.97 -33.72
C ALA A 97 4.48 -14.81 -34.33
N GLN A 98 4.38 -15.04 -35.62
CA GLN A 98 3.12 -14.97 -36.41
C GLN A 98 2.42 -13.59 -36.38
N GLY A 99 3.20 -12.50 -36.35
CA GLY A 99 2.65 -11.14 -36.36
C GLY A 99 1.87 -10.72 -35.11
N ARG A 100 1.88 -11.56 -34.06
CA ARG A 100 1.21 -11.26 -32.79
C ARG A 100 2.03 -10.26 -31.98
N GLY A 101 1.36 -9.40 -31.23
CA GLY A 101 2.00 -8.46 -30.31
C GLY A 101 1.35 -8.48 -28.93
N PHE A 102 2.17 -8.42 -27.89
CA PHE A 102 1.70 -8.37 -26.51
C PHE A 102 2.03 -7.03 -25.88
N ARG A 103 1.10 -6.51 -25.08
CA ARG A 103 1.30 -5.30 -24.28
C ARG A 103 2.05 -5.63 -23.00
N ILE A 104 3.10 -4.89 -22.70
CA ILE A 104 3.82 -4.93 -21.43
C ILE A 104 3.42 -3.70 -20.64
N MET A 105 2.89 -3.90 -19.44
CA MET A 105 2.49 -2.82 -18.54
C MET A 105 3.65 -2.51 -17.58
N LYS A 106 4.28 -1.33 -17.71
CA LYS A 106 5.25 -0.80 -16.76
C LYS A 106 4.51 0.08 -15.76
N ARG A 107 4.13 -0.52 -14.62
CA ARG A 107 3.37 0.16 -13.57
C ARG A 107 4.29 1.00 -12.70
N SER A 108 3.80 2.12 -12.22
CA SER A 108 4.42 2.92 -11.17
C SER A 108 3.49 3.03 -9.95
N SER A 109 4.02 3.53 -8.86
CA SER A 109 3.27 3.75 -7.63
C SER A 109 3.67 5.06 -6.95
N HIS A 110 2.81 5.54 -6.08
CA HIS A 110 3.08 6.66 -5.18
C HIS A 110 3.04 6.12 -3.76
N ILE A 111 4.04 6.50 -2.96
CA ILE A 111 4.13 6.05 -1.57
C ILE A 111 4.04 7.27 -0.67
N THR A 112 3.19 7.22 0.33
CA THR A 112 3.02 8.28 1.31
C THR A 112 3.17 7.70 2.71
N ILE A 113 4.03 8.32 3.53
CA ILE A 113 4.23 7.95 4.93
C ILE A 113 3.97 9.17 5.79
N ALA A 114 3.18 9.00 6.84
CA ALA A 114 2.98 10.01 7.87
C ALA A 114 3.38 9.46 9.24
N VAL A 115 4.05 10.29 9.99
CA VAL A 115 4.53 9.99 11.34
C VAL A 115 3.88 10.91 12.36
N SER A 116 3.63 10.36 13.54
CA SER A 116 3.09 11.08 14.68
C SER A 116 3.85 10.70 15.95
N ASN A 117 3.83 11.58 16.92
CA ASN A 117 4.32 11.30 18.26
C ASN A 117 3.27 10.51 19.09
N ASP A 118 2.03 10.41 18.62
CA ASP A 118 0.94 9.78 19.32
C ASP A 118 0.52 8.43 18.70
N LYS A 119 0.69 7.34 19.46
CA LYS A 119 0.31 5.98 19.03
C LYS A 119 -1.19 5.81 18.83
N SER A 120 -2.02 6.59 19.50
CA SER A 120 -3.47 6.49 19.44
C SER A 120 -4.01 6.75 18.02
N VAL A 121 -3.32 7.59 17.26
CA VAL A 121 -3.66 7.96 15.88
C VAL A 121 -3.53 6.76 14.93
N SER A 122 -2.53 5.89 15.15
CA SER A 122 -2.35 4.68 14.32
C SER A 122 -3.52 3.71 14.46
N LYS A 123 -4.08 3.59 15.66
CA LYS A 123 -5.21 2.70 15.96
C LYS A 123 -6.53 3.21 15.37
N SER A 124 -6.73 4.52 15.27
CA SER A 124 -7.92 5.10 14.67
C SER A 124 -7.97 4.94 13.15
N LEU A 125 -6.82 5.02 12.48
CA LEU A 125 -6.70 4.86 11.03
C LEU A 125 -6.78 3.39 10.57
N SER A 126 -6.31 2.45 11.38
CA SER A 126 -6.42 1.01 11.09
C SER A 126 -7.85 0.47 11.22
N ARG A 127 -8.74 1.23 11.88
CA ARG A 127 -10.14 0.88 12.12
C ARG A 127 -11.11 1.42 11.06
N ALA A 128 -10.62 1.88 9.90
CA ALA A 128 -11.50 2.17 8.77
C ALA A 128 -12.28 0.89 8.41
N PRO A 129 -13.61 0.95 8.25
CA PRO A 129 -14.41 -0.23 7.99
C PRO A 129 -13.92 -0.85 6.68
N GLN A 130 -13.40 -2.06 6.76
CA GLN A 130 -13.25 -2.91 5.60
C GLN A 130 -14.63 -3.02 5.00
N SER A 131 -14.87 -2.39 3.86
CA SER A 131 -16.09 -2.58 3.10
C SER A 131 -16.23 -4.08 2.89
N THR A 132 -17.16 -4.67 3.60
CA THR A 132 -17.64 -6.03 3.37
C THR A 132 -17.97 -6.12 1.90
N GLN A 133 -17.08 -6.72 1.11
CA GLN A 133 -17.44 -7.20 -0.20
C GLN A 133 -18.55 -8.22 0.03
N THR A 134 -19.78 -7.78 -0.16
CA THR A 134 -20.94 -8.62 -0.29
C THR A 134 -20.64 -9.61 -1.41
N ARG A 135 -20.24 -10.82 -1.00
CA ARG A 135 -20.20 -11.97 -1.87
C ARG A 135 -21.60 -12.08 -2.48
N ASN A 136 -21.68 -11.83 -3.76
CA ASN A 136 -22.89 -11.99 -4.54
C ASN A 136 -23.27 -13.49 -4.55
N PRO A 137 -24.35 -13.95 -3.87
CA PRO A 137 -24.71 -15.36 -3.82
C PRO A 137 -25.65 -15.74 -4.97
N LYS A 138 -25.40 -15.26 -6.18
CA LYS A 138 -26.20 -15.67 -7.36
C LYS A 138 -25.34 -16.42 -8.35
N ARG A 139 -25.03 -17.67 -8.02
CA ARG A 139 -24.75 -18.68 -9.06
C ARG A 139 -24.92 -20.09 -8.51
N SER A 140 -26.14 -20.47 -8.18
CA SER A 140 -26.51 -21.89 -8.01
C SER A 140 -28.02 -22.07 -8.22
N GLU A 141 -28.45 -21.97 -9.47
CA GLU A 141 -29.70 -22.64 -9.89
C GLU A 141 -29.47 -23.12 -11.31
N LYS A 142 -28.90 -24.34 -11.40
CA LYS A 142 -29.09 -25.19 -12.55
C LYS A 142 -30.37 -25.95 -12.31
N SER A 143 -31.42 -25.58 -13.02
CA SER A 143 -32.64 -26.35 -13.14
C SER A 143 -32.34 -27.75 -13.72
N PRO A 144 -32.92 -28.82 -13.19
CA PRO A 144 -32.82 -30.12 -13.82
C PRO A 144 -33.75 -30.19 -15.05
N LEU A 145 -33.18 -30.56 -16.19
CA LEU A 145 -33.93 -30.90 -17.39
C LEU A 145 -34.82 -32.11 -17.08
N ALA A 146 -36.10 -31.89 -17.19
CA ALA A 146 -37.13 -32.95 -17.18
C ALA A 146 -36.97 -33.85 -18.41
N ALA A 147 -36.64 -35.09 -18.18
CA ALA A 147 -36.78 -36.15 -19.17
C ALA A 147 -38.27 -36.39 -19.43
N LYS A 148 -38.74 -36.10 -20.64
CA LYS A 148 -40.02 -36.56 -21.12
C LYS A 148 -39.78 -37.83 -21.95
N GLY A 149 -40.33 -38.94 -21.44
CA GLY A 149 -40.36 -40.24 -22.08
C GLY A 149 -41.13 -40.21 -23.40
N ALA A 150 -40.65 -41.02 -24.30
CA ALA A 150 -41.35 -41.43 -25.50
C ALA A 150 -42.01 -42.76 -25.24
N SER A 151 -43.29 -42.80 -25.44
CA SER A 151 -44.03 -44.02 -25.72
C SER A 151 -44.47 -44.02 -27.18
N ASN A 152 -44.24 -45.08 -27.75
CA ASN A 152 -44.79 -45.82 -28.92
C ASN A 152 -43.77 -46.07 -29.97
#